data_a93e72ab72a849538c82ddfc4c44eac4
#
_entry.id   a93e72ab72a849538c82ddfc4c44eac4
#
_cell.length_a   1.000
_cell.length_b   1.000
_cell.length_c   1.000
_cell.angle_alpha   90.00
_cell.angle_beta   90.00
_cell.angle_gamma   90.00
#
_symmetry.space_group_name_H-M   'P 1'
#
loop_
_entity.id
_entity.type
_entity.pdbx_description
1 polymer ?
#
loop_
_entity_poly.entity_id
_entity_poly.type
_entity_poly.pdbx_seq_one_letter_code
_entity_poly.pdbx_strand_id
1 'polypeptide(L)'
;KPEDNDSELLWKFQTEPNEQIILKIGLSSVSAEEAEANLKKECSNQSFEQIRTNARIAWENLLGQIQVETSDEDLKTSFYTRLYHACQTPFTINDYSGSYKGSDGKVYKSQQLPYYHGWSIWDTYRTKYPLLSIVSPAEYKHMISSLAELYKQGKPRSATKTEPFLTTRTEHSIITILDALQKGMFDGSLDELLPLMLKEAEDISNDSPDKALERGYDFWGVSELAGKMGNKELKKEFSLRSKEYRPIWLQKFKDIGPTSDIMHGDGLYEGTIWQYRWFVPHDFDWVIATLGSKKKVLSELDYFFENNLFNMGNQPDIHVPFLYYYLGAPWKTQKLVRQILLEPTTNYYGTHEKWEKPYIGKIFNTTPQGYLKEMDDDAGTMSSWFVLSSIGLFPVCPGIPYYWINAPVFDTVTLHPTSQQEFKIHVNRPDAECIYIQKAILNGKVLNRSWLSYDEIMQGGDLTLELGKLPNKHWGHNTDFIKS
;
A
#
# COMPACT_ATOMS: atom_id res chain seq x y z
N LYS A 1 30.54 -7.46 21.01
CA LYS A 1 29.39 -7.56 21.94
C LYS A 1 29.03 -6.12 22.29
N PRO A 2 27.81 -5.63 22.07
CA PRO A 2 27.34 -4.46 22.75
C PRO A 2 27.20 -4.85 24.23
N GLU A 3 27.69 -4.03 25.12
CA GLU A 3 27.34 -4.12 26.54
C GLU A 3 25.86 -3.68 26.60
N ASP A 4 24.96 -4.63 26.79
CA ASP A 4 23.58 -4.40 27.15
C ASP A 4 23.58 -3.78 28.55
N ASN A 5 23.46 -2.47 28.61
CA ASN A 5 23.05 -1.77 29.82
C ASN A 5 21.52 -1.87 29.91
N ASP A 6 21.02 -3.07 30.16
CA ASP A 6 19.63 -3.26 30.58
C ASP A 6 19.53 -2.80 32.03
N SER A 7 19.13 -1.54 32.21
CA SER A 7 18.80 -0.98 33.52
C SER A 7 17.38 -1.36 33.86
N GLU A 8 17.19 -2.36 34.68
CA GLU A 8 15.89 -2.66 35.28
C GLU A 8 15.59 -1.64 36.38
N LEU A 9 14.43 -0.96 36.29
CA LEU A 9 13.89 -0.11 37.33
C LEU A 9 12.79 -0.85 38.08
N LEU A 10 13.06 -1.22 39.31
CA LEU A 10 12.10 -1.90 40.18
C LEU A 10 11.49 -0.92 41.20
N TRP A 11 10.19 -0.65 41.05
CA TRP A 11 9.43 0.09 42.06
C TRP A 11 8.60 -0.86 42.92
N LYS A 12 8.65 -0.67 44.23
CA LYS A 12 7.82 -1.40 45.20
C LYS A 12 6.77 -0.44 45.76
N PHE A 13 5.53 -0.82 45.64
CA PHE A 13 4.38 -0.10 46.21
C PHE A 13 3.76 -0.89 47.33
N GLN A 14 3.32 -0.20 48.37
CA GLN A 14 2.42 -0.76 49.38
C GLN A 14 1.04 -0.20 49.05
N THR A 15 0.12 -1.06 48.68
CA THR A 15 -1.20 -0.68 48.13
C THR A 15 -2.31 -1.27 48.97
N GLU A 16 -3.42 -0.55 49.06
CA GLU A 16 -4.67 -1.06 49.58
C GLU A 16 -5.45 -1.85 48.52
N PRO A 17 -6.42 -2.72 48.90
CA PRO A 17 -7.26 -3.41 47.96
C PRO A 17 -7.96 -2.44 47.00
N ASN A 18 -7.82 -2.66 45.69
CA ASN A 18 -8.35 -1.85 44.58
C ASN A 18 -7.69 -0.45 44.39
N GLU A 19 -6.59 -0.17 45.04
CA GLU A 19 -5.81 1.03 44.76
C GLU A 19 -5.20 0.94 43.38
N GLN A 20 -5.35 2.00 42.56
CA GLN A 20 -4.84 2.07 41.21
C GLN A 20 -3.50 2.81 41.18
N ILE A 21 -2.50 2.16 40.58
CA ILE A 21 -1.20 2.81 40.29
C ILE A 21 -1.21 3.29 38.83
N ILE A 22 -0.99 4.59 38.63
CA ILE A 22 -0.89 5.20 37.32
C ILE A 22 0.57 5.52 37.05
N LEU A 23 1.12 4.95 35.97
CA LEU A 23 2.44 5.23 35.45
C LEU A 23 2.31 6.14 34.23
N LYS A 24 3.08 7.25 34.17
CA LYS A 24 3.21 8.12 33.00
C LYS A 24 4.64 8.03 32.51
N ILE A 25 4.81 7.73 31.21
CA ILE A 25 6.13 7.54 30.60
C ILE A 25 6.26 8.55 29.46
N GLY A 26 7.34 9.34 29.48
CA GLY A 26 7.78 10.16 28.36
C GLY A 26 8.84 9.42 27.56
N LEU A 27 8.80 9.56 26.22
CA LEU A 27 9.78 8.97 25.32
C LEU A 27 10.38 10.07 24.46
N SER A 28 11.65 9.93 24.12
CA SER A 28 12.36 10.73 23.13
C SER A 28 13.53 9.92 22.55
N SER A 29 13.78 10.10 21.26
CA SER A 29 14.98 9.56 20.62
C SER A 29 16.20 10.46 20.82
N VAL A 30 16.03 11.67 21.38
CA VAL A 30 17.05 12.70 21.49
C VAL A 30 17.67 12.75 22.87
N SER A 31 16.86 12.98 23.93
CA SER A 31 17.36 13.08 25.30
C SER A 31 16.29 12.84 26.36
N ALA A 32 16.72 12.66 27.60
CA ALA A 32 15.82 12.53 28.75
C ALA A 32 15.05 13.83 29.03
N GLU A 33 15.66 15.00 28.80
CA GLU A 33 15.03 16.31 28.96
C GLU A 33 13.89 16.51 27.95
N GLU A 34 14.08 16.08 26.70
CA GLU A 34 13.02 16.09 25.69
C GLU A 34 11.90 15.10 26.05
N ALA A 35 12.23 13.90 26.55
CA ALA A 35 11.23 12.95 27.03
C ALA A 35 10.40 13.51 28.20
N GLU A 36 11.03 14.24 29.14
CA GLU A 36 10.32 14.92 30.23
C GLU A 36 9.43 16.06 29.69
N ALA A 37 9.90 16.82 28.71
CA ALA A 37 9.14 17.88 28.08
C ALA A 37 7.90 17.34 27.34
N ASN A 38 8.05 16.23 26.59
CA ASN A 38 6.95 15.53 25.93
C ASN A 38 5.92 15.06 26.96
N LEU A 39 6.35 14.39 28.03
CA LEU A 39 5.49 13.93 29.09
C LEU A 39 4.70 15.07 29.75
N LYS A 40 5.37 16.17 30.07
CA LYS A 40 4.74 17.36 30.67
C LYS A 40 3.68 17.95 29.76
N LYS A 41 3.96 17.99 28.46
CA LYS A 41 3.07 18.61 27.48
C LYS A 41 1.84 17.73 27.20
N GLU A 42 2.04 16.42 27.05
CA GLU A 42 1.00 15.51 26.61
C GLU A 42 0.15 14.99 27.75
N CYS A 43 0.74 14.74 28.94
CA CYS A 43 0.09 13.94 29.96
C CYS A 43 -0.01 14.59 31.35
N SER A 44 0.76 15.67 31.69
CA SER A 44 0.92 16.07 33.09
C SER A 44 -0.38 16.49 33.78
N ASN A 45 -1.28 17.16 33.06
CA ASN A 45 -2.53 17.71 33.58
C ASN A 45 -3.77 16.90 33.21
N GLN A 46 -3.58 15.69 32.70
CA GLN A 46 -4.68 14.83 32.25
C GLN A 46 -4.79 13.57 33.06
N SER A 47 -6.03 13.17 33.39
CA SER A 47 -6.31 11.87 33.96
C SER A 47 -6.19 10.77 32.88
N PHE A 48 -6.06 9.51 33.33
CA PHE A 48 -6.07 8.36 32.45
C PHE A 48 -7.32 8.34 31.52
N GLU A 49 -8.49 8.62 32.06
CA GLU A 49 -9.74 8.64 31.31
C GLU A 49 -9.80 9.74 30.27
N GLN A 50 -9.20 10.90 30.54
CA GLN A 50 -9.08 11.97 29.55
C GLN A 50 -8.17 11.58 28.41
N ILE A 51 -6.99 10.98 28.69
CA ILE A 51 -6.06 10.51 27.66
C ILE A 51 -6.71 9.41 26.83
N ARG A 52 -7.37 8.44 27.47
CA ARG A 52 -8.11 7.38 26.78
C ARG A 52 -9.19 7.93 25.85
N THR A 53 -9.94 8.91 26.32
CA THR A 53 -11.00 9.56 25.54
C THR A 53 -10.42 10.32 24.35
N ASN A 54 -9.34 11.09 24.56
CA ASN A 54 -8.68 11.84 23.49
C ASN A 54 -8.11 10.90 22.40
N ALA A 55 -7.47 9.81 22.82
CA ALA A 55 -6.96 8.81 21.89
C ALA A 55 -8.09 8.16 21.06
N ARG A 56 -9.21 7.84 21.73
CA ARG A 56 -10.40 7.30 21.03
C ARG A 56 -10.94 8.29 20.00
N ILE A 57 -11.10 9.56 20.36
CA ILE A 57 -11.59 10.60 19.45
C ILE A 57 -10.64 10.76 18.26
N ALA A 58 -9.31 10.74 18.49
CA ALA A 58 -8.33 10.84 17.41
C ALA A 58 -8.47 9.70 16.41
N TRP A 59 -8.62 8.45 16.89
CA TRP A 59 -8.86 7.29 16.04
C TRP A 59 -10.22 7.32 15.35
N GLU A 60 -11.29 7.72 16.05
CA GLU A 60 -12.63 7.86 15.46
C GLU A 60 -12.62 8.89 14.32
N ASN A 61 -11.91 10.00 14.46
CA ASN A 61 -11.77 11.01 13.41
C ASN A 61 -11.01 10.47 12.20
N LEU A 62 -9.92 9.72 12.42
CA LEU A 62 -9.13 9.15 11.35
C LEU A 62 -9.88 8.04 10.61
N LEU A 63 -10.44 7.07 11.34
CA LEU A 63 -11.16 5.95 10.75
C LEU A 63 -12.48 6.39 10.10
N GLY A 64 -13.09 7.46 10.62
CA GLY A 64 -14.30 8.06 10.06
C GLY A 64 -14.11 8.76 8.71
N GLN A 65 -12.86 8.89 8.22
CA GLN A 65 -12.62 9.41 6.86
C GLN A 65 -13.13 8.46 5.76
N ILE A 66 -13.33 7.19 6.09
CA ILE A 66 -14.10 6.26 5.24
C ILE A 66 -15.25 5.71 6.06
N GLN A 67 -16.47 5.94 5.59
CA GLN A 67 -17.67 5.36 6.19
C GLN A 67 -18.26 4.31 5.24
N VAL A 68 -18.65 3.18 5.80
CA VAL A 68 -19.23 2.06 5.03
C VAL A 68 -20.57 1.66 5.63
N GLU A 69 -21.55 1.34 4.75
CA GLU A 69 -22.85 0.84 5.12
C GLU A 69 -23.00 -0.62 4.69
N THR A 70 -23.35 -1.47 5.64
CA THR A 70 -23.66 -2.88 5.44
C THR A 70 -24.44 -3.40 6.63
N SER A 71 -25.24 -4.43 6.41
CA SER A 71 -25.90 -5.20 7.49
C SER A 71 -24.99 -6.31 8.06
N ASP A 72 -23.82 -6.54 7.48
CA ASP A 72 -22.84 -7.54 7.95
C ASP A 72 -21.86 -6.88 8.93
N GLU A 73 -22.11 -7.06 10.23
CA GLU A 73 -21.28 -6.47 11.30
C GLU A 73 -19.87 -7.09 11.38
N ASP A 74 -19.68 -8.34 10.98
CA ASP A 74 -18.36 -8.97 10.90
C ASP A 74 -17.52 -8.34 9.78
N LEU A 75 -18.14 -8.09 8.63
CA LEU A 75 -17.49 -7.39 7.52
C LEU A 75 -17.12 -5.95 7.90
N LYS A 76 -18.02 -5.25 8.58
CA LYS A 76 -17.78 -3.89 9.08
C LYS A 76 -16.64 -3.86 10.10
N THR A 77 -16.64 -4.77 11.06
CA THR A 77 -15.57 -4.94 12.05
C THR A 77 -14.24 -5.25 11.36
N SER A 78 -14.24 -6.17 10.40
CA SER A 78 -13.08 -6.51 9.60
C SER A 78 -12.52 -5.30 8.86
N PHE A 79 -13.39 -4.47 8.27
CA PHE A 79 -13.01 -3.26 7.55
C PHE A 79 -12.29 -2.25 8.43
N TYR A 80 -12.90 -1.84 9.55
CA TYR A 80 -12.30 -0.84 10.43
C TYR A 80 -11.06 -1.36 11.16
N THR A 81 -10.96 -2.65 11.46
CA THR A 81 -9.74 -3.26 11.99
C THR A 81 -8.58 -3.11 11.00
N ARG A 82 -8.81 -3.36 9.71
CA ARG A 82 -7.77 -3.24 8.69
C ARG A 82 -7.46 -1.78 8.36
N LEU A 83 -8.44 -0.92 8.37
CA LEU A 83 -8.17 0.52 8.25
C LEU A 83 -7.32 1.04 9.42
N TYR A 84 -7.57 0.55 10.64
CA TYR A 84 -6.73 0.85 11.80
C TYR A 84 -5.29 0.35 11.60
N HIS A 85 -5.09 -0.91 11.17
CA HIS A 85 -3.76 -1.45 10.89
C HIS A 85 -3.05 -0.66 9.80
N ALA A 86 -3.74 -0.28 8.74
CA ALA A 86 -3.19 0.55 7.65
C ALA A 86 -2.66 1.90 8.14
N CYS A 87 -3.21 2.45 9.23
CA CYS A 87 -2.86 3.76 9.75
C CYS A 87 -1.83 3.73 10.90
N GLN A 88 -1.33 2.57 11.34
CA GLN A 88 -0.39 2.47 12.47
C GLN A 88 1.01 2.96 12.16
N THR A 89 1.44 2.84 10.91
CA THR A 89 2.76 3.30 10.44
C THR A 89 2.61 4.12 9.15
N PRO A 90 3.56 4.97 8.76
CA PRO A 90 4.61 5.52 9.60
C PRO A 90 4.04 6.35 10.75
N PHE A 91 4.80 6.54 11.81
CA PHE A 91 4.39 7.30 12.99
C PHE A 91 5.35 8.45 13.25
N THR A 92 4.90 9.43 14.03
CA THR A 92 5.70 10.61 14.37
C THR A 92 6.75 10.28 15.42
N ILE A 93 7.98 10.79 15.24
CA ILE A 93 9.10 10.56 16.15
C ILE A 93 9.73 11.84 16.69
N ASN A 94 9.30 13.00 16.19
CA ASN A 94 9.84 14.27 16.70
C ASN A 94 9.30 14.58 18.06
N ASP A 95 10.16 15.13 18.89
CA ASP A 95 9.81 15.70 20.17
C ASP A 95 8.95 16.94 20.01
N TYR A 96 8.33 17.39 21.09
CA TYR A 96 7.48 18.59 21.07
C TYR A 96 8.25 19.86 20.66
N SER A 97 9.55 19.89 20.91
CA SER A 97 10.47 20.95 20.44
C SER A 97 10.69 20.95 18.93
N GLY A 98 10.28 19.88 18.23
CA GLY A 98 10.61 19.61 16.83
C GLY A 98 11.90 18.84 16.61
N SER A 99 12.66 18.52 17.68
CA SER A 99 13.90 17.74 17.58
C SER A 99 13.61 16.28 17.31
N TYR A 100 14.47 15.61 16.54
CA TYR A 100 14.40 14.16 16.31
C TYR A 100 15.78 13.60 15.97
N LYS A 101 15.99 12.31 16.18
CA LYS A 101 17.21 11.61 15.79
C LYS A 101 17.03 11.02 14.39
N GLY A 102 17.92 11.41 13.48
CA GLY A 102 17.94 10.89 12.12
C GLY A 102 18.50 9.47 12.03
N SER A 103 18.34 8.83 10.87
CA SER A 103 18.87 7.49 10.59
C SER A 103 20.41 7.41 10.65
N ASP A 104 21.11 8.53 10.48
CA ASP A 104 22.54 8.65 10.63
C ASP A 104 23.00 8.87 12.09
N GLY A 105 22.04 8.88 13.03
CA GLY A 105 22.29 9.08 14.46
C GLY A 105 22.48 10.52 14.91
N LYS A 106 22.43 11.50 14.00
CA LYS A 106 22.50 12.92 14.35
C LYS A 106 21.14 13.46 14.78
N VAL A 107 21.17 14.50 15.58
CA VAL A 107 19.96 15.22 15.98
C VAL A 107 19.65 16.30 14.95
N TYR A 108 18.41 16.29 14.49
CA TYR A 108 17.85 17.26 13.57
C TYR A 108 16.70 18.02 14.22
N LYS A 109 16.28 19.08 13.57
CA LYS A 109 15.09 19.82 13.96
C LYS A 109 14.16 19.94 12.76
N SER A 110 12.98 19.36 12.87
CA SER A 110 11.97 19.51 11.84
C SER A 110 11.49 20.94 11.76
N GLN A 111 11.52 21.51 10.57
CA GLN A 111 10.91 22.81 10.28
C GLN A 111 9.41 22.67 10.04
N GLN A 112 8.96 21.51 9.61
CA GLN A 112 7.57 21.13 9.43
C GLN A 112 7.26 19.98 10.37
N LEU A 113 6.47 20.22 11.39
CA LEU A 113 5.93 19.19 12.26
C LEU A 113 4.64 18.64 11.63
N PRO A 114 4.41 17.32 11.72
CA PRO A 114 5.21 16.23 12.34
C PRO A 114 6.29 15.65 11.42
N TYR A 115 7.29 14.94 11.99
CA TYR A 115 8.26 14.16 11.26
C TYR A 115 7.99 12.67 11.47
N TYR A 116 7.87 11.94 10.37
CA TYR A 116 7.48 10.53 10.36
C TYR A 116 8.67 9.59 10.17
N HIS A 117 8.56 8.42 10.79
CA HIS A 117 9.52 7.31 10.67
C HIS A 117 8.80 5.95 10.82
N GLY A 118 9.55 4.83 10.76
CA GLY A 118 8.97 3.48 10.78
C GLY A 118 8.58 3.01 9.39
N TRP A 119 9.52 3.11 8.44
CA TRP A 119 9.32 2.83 7.04
C TRP A 119 9.41 1.33 6.71
N SER A 120 8.53 0.85 5.85
CA SER A 120 8.57 -0.43 5.15
C SER A 120 8.10 -0.23 3.71
N ILE A 121 8.86 0.55 2.92
CA ILE A 121 8.37 1.11 1.67
C ILE A 121 8.28 0.05 0.57
N TRP A 122 9.17 -0.96 0.57
CA TRP A 122 9.10 -2.09 -0.35
C TRP A 122 7.72 -2.77 -0.32
N ASP A 123 7.10 -2.81 0.85
CA ASP A 123 5.75 -3.33 1.07
C ASP A 123 4.70 -2.28 0.74
N THR A 124 4.81 -1.11 1.38
CA THR A 124 3.72 -0.14 1.57
C THR A 124 3.40 0.73 0.36
N TYR A 125 4.35 0.90 -0.59
CA TYR A 125 4.12 1.72 -1.79
C TYR A 125 2.98 1.17 -2.67
N ARG A 126 2.71 -0.14 -2.61
CA ARG A 126 1.77 -0.85 -3.48
C ARG A 126 0.31 -0.46 -3.24
N THR A 127 -0.09 -0.31 -1.98
CA THR A 127 -1.49 -0.08 -1.60
C THR A 127 -1.64 0.95 -0.49
N LYS A 128 -0.77 0.92 0.53
CA LYS A 128 -0.92 1.74 1.73
C LYS A 128 -0.80 3.24 1.45
N TYR A 129 0.26 3.67 0.78
CA TYR A 129 0.42 5.09 0.44
C TYR A 129 -0.65 5.60 -0.52
N PRO A 130 -1.06 4.84 -1.57
CA PRO A 130 -2.26 5.17 -2.33
C PRO A 130 -3.53 5.32 -1.50
N LEU A 131 -3.74 4.49 -0.46
CA LEU A 131 -4.86 4.61 0.47
C LEU A 131 -4.72 5.87 1.34
N LEU A 132 -3.57 6.07 1.98
CA LEU A 132 -3.33 7.22 2.87
C LEU A 132 -3.45 8.55 2.13
N SER A 133 -3.12 8.60 0.85
CA SER A 133 -3.32 9.81 0.03
C SER A 133 -4.80 10.23 -0.06
N ILE A 134 -5.74 9.31 0.09
CA ILE A 134 -7.18 9.56 0.09
C ILE A 134 -7.70 9.80 1.52
N VAL A 135 -7.27 8.97 2.47
CA VAL A 135 -7.81 8.95 3.86
C VAL A 135 -7.24 10.07 4.71
N SER A 136 -5.98 10.41 4.55
CA SER A 136 -5.25 11.38 5.37
C SER A 136 -4.33 12.24 4.52
N PRO A 137 -4.85 13.03 3.57
CA PRO A 137 -4.04 13.76 2.61
C PRO A 137 -3.08 14.77 3.27
N ALA A 138 -3.44 15.37 4.37
CA ALA A 138 -2.59 16.34 5.10
C ALA A 138 -1.40 15.62 5.76
N GLU A 139 -1.66 14.54 6.49
CA GLU A 139 -0.64 13.72 7.13
C GLU A 139 0.24 13.03 6.08
N TYR A 140 -0.34 12.59 4.98
CA TYR A 140 0.41 11.98 3.88
C TYR A 140 1.44 12.95 3.27
N LYS A 141 1.12 14.23 3.10
CA LYS A 141 2.10 15.26 2.70
C LYS A 141 3.28 15.34 3.65
N HIS A 142 3.04 15.30 4.97
CA HIS A 142 4.10 15.32 5.97
C HIS A 142 4.94 14.02 5.94
N MET A 143 4.30 12.88 5.69
CA MET A 143 5.02 11.60 5.50
C MET A 143 5.97 11.69 4.29
N ILE A 144 5.50 12.21 3.16
CA ILE A 144 6.31 12.40 1.96
C ILE A 144 7.44 13.40 2.18
N SER A 145 7.19 14.49 2.89
CA SER A 145 8.24 15.45 3.29
C SER A 145 9.29 14.80 4.17
N SER A 146 8.88 13.94 5.12
CA SER A 146 9.79 13.19 5.97
C SER A 146 10.63 12.17 5.20
N LEU A 147 10.03 11.53 4.19
CA LEU A 147 10.74 10.64 3.29
C LEU A 147 11.78 11.37 2.43
N ALA A 148 11.46 12.58 1.98
CA ALA A 148 12.42 13.44 1.26
C ALA A 148 13.61 13.85 2.15
N GLU A 149 13.36 14.21 3.42
CA GLU A 149 14.43 14.50 4.38
C GLU A 149 15.28 13.25 4.70
N LEU A 150 14.67 12.05 4.72
CA LEU A 150 15.41 10.80 4.90
C LEU A 150 16.46 10.59 3.79
N TYR A 151 16.16 10.94 2.55
CA TYR A 151 17.14 10.91 1.44
C TYR A 151 18.35 11.80 1.74
N LYS A 152 18.13 13.02 2.23
CA LYS A 152 19.19 13.98 2.58
C LYS A 152 20.06 13.50 3.74
N GLN A 153 19.49 12.69 4.64
CA GLN A 153 20.18 12.08 5.77
C GLN A 153 20.90 10.75 5.41
N GLY A 154 21.00 10.41 4.13
CA GLY A 154 21.62 9.17 3.67
C GLY A 154 20.73 7.95 3.87
N LYS A 155 19.51 8.03 3.39
CA LYS A 155 18.47 6.98 3.46
C LYS A 155 19.05 5.55 3.44
N PRO A 156 18.88 4.77 4.53
CA PRO A 156 19.32 3.37 4.55
C PRO A 156 18.30 2.49 3.81
N ARG A 157 18.78 1.36 3.26
CA ARG A 157 17.88 0.33 2.70
C ARG A 157 17.17 -0.47 3.78
N SER A 158 17.85 -0.68 4.90
CA SER A 158 17.34 -1.43 6.04
C SER A 158 17.75 -0.76 7.33
N ALA A 159 17.22 -1.21 8.45
CA ALA A 159 17.48 -0.67 9.77
C ALA A 159 18.98 -0.53 10.08
N THR A 160 19.33 0.59 10.68
CA THR A 160 20.67 0.89 11.19
C THR A 160 20.68 0.85 12.72
N LYS A 161 21.87 0.76 13.32
CA LYS A 161 22.02 0.80 14.79
C LYS A 161 21.70 2.16 15.40
N THR A 162 21.62 3.20 14.60
CA THR A 162 21.46 4.58 15.01
C THR A 162 20.04 5.10 14.81
N GLU A 163 19.19 4.36 14.11
CA GLU A 163 17.79 4.72 13.92
C GLU A 163 17.02 4.67 15.23
N PRO A 164 16.11 5.65 15.47
CA PRO A 164 15.23 5.63 16.63
C PRO A 164 14.24 4.46 16.60
N PHE A 165 13.89 3.97 15.40
CA PHE A 165 13.02 2.82 15.15
C PHE A 165 13.51 2.04 13.94
N LEU A 166 13.15 0.76 13.90
CA LEU A 166 13.51 -0.10 12.78
C LEU A 166 12.84 0.34 11.49
N THR A 167 13.67 0.56 10.47
CA THR A 167 13.24 0.66 9.08
C THR A 167 13.46 -0.70 8.44
N THR A 168 12.40 -1.32 7.93
CA THR A 168 12.51 -2.66 7.38
C THR A 168 13.17 -2.63 6.00
N ARG A 169 12.53 -1.98 5.05
CA ARG A 169 13.04 -1.81 3.69
C ARG A 169 12.55 -0.47 3.12
N THR A 170 13.40 0.22 2.37
CA THR A 170 13.08 1.55 1.81
C THR A 170 13.14 1.62 0.30
N GLU A 171 13.38 0.52 -0.39
CA GLU A 171 13.32 0.46 -1.85
C GLU A 171 11.95 0.89 -2.36
N HIS A 172 11.86 1.41 -3.58
CA HIS A 172 10.68 1.99 -4.20
C HIS A 172 10.18 3.32 -3.58
N SER A 173 11.00 3.99 -2.76
CA SER A 173 10.72 5.36 -2.31
C SER A 173 10.55 6.32 -3.49
N ILE A 174 11.25 6.06 -4.60
CA ILE A 174 11.12 6.79 -5.87
C ILE A 174 9.69 6.76 -6.38
N ILE A 175 9.07 5.57 -6.39
CA ILE A 175 7.68 5.38 -6.81
C ILE A 175 6.72 6.09 -5.86
N THR A 176 6.99 6.03 -4.54
CA THR A 176 6.16 6.70 -3.53
C THR A 176 6.17 8.23 -3.72
N ILE A 177 7.35 8.82 -3.98
CA ILE A 177 7.48 10.25 -4.23
C ILE A 177 6.86 10.65 -5.58
N LEU A 178 7.04 9.82 -6.62
CA LEU A 178 6.38 10.04 -7.91
C LEU A 178 4.85 10.04 -7.76
N ASP A 179 4.30 9.06 -7.05
CA ASP A 179 2.85 8.97 -6.80
C ASP A 179 2.33 10.21 -6.07
N ALA A 180 3.05 10.66 -5.03
CA ALA A 180 2.72 11.89 -4.31
C ALA A 180 2.82 13.14 -5.20
N LEU A 181 3.85 13.24 -6.03
CA LEU A 181 4.01 14.36 -6.98
C LEU A 181 2.87 14.40 -8.00
N GLN A 182 2.50 13.25 -8.57
CA GLN A 182 1.40 13.15 -9.54
C GLN A 182 0.05 13.55 -8.94
N LYS A 183 -0.11 13.40 -7.62
CA LYS A 183 -1.29 13.76 -6.84
C LYS A 183 -1.23 15.17 -6.24
N GLY A 184 -0.21 15.96 -6.56
CA GLY A 184 -0.03 17.31 -6.00
C GLY A 184 0.27 17.32 -4.49
N MET A 185 0.87 16.25 -3.95
CA MET A 185 1.15 16.07 -2.54
C MET A 185 2.64 16.13 -2.18
N PHE A 186 3.47 16.55 -3.11
CA PHE A 186 4.90 16.75 -2.91
C PHE A 186 5.28 18.19 -3.23
N ASP A 187 5.72 18.93 -2.22
CA ASP A 187 6.12 20.35 -2.29
C ASP A 187 7.66 20.53 -2.21
N GLY A 188 8.42 19.43 -2.19
CA GLY A 188 9.89 19.45 -2.09
C GLY A 188 10.59 19.76 -3.42
N SER A 189 11.91 19.96 -3.34
CA SER A 189 12.77 20.21 -4.50
C SER A 189 13.19 18.90 -5.17
N LEU A 190 12.70 18.66 -6.39
CA LEU A 190 13.18 17.54 -7.20
C LEU A 190 14.64 17.70 -7.63
N ASP A 191 15.13 18.93 -7.80
CA ASP A 191 16.55 19.17 -8.17
C ASP A 191 17.50 18.66 -7.09
N GLU A 192 17.10 18.71 -5.80
CA GLU A 192 17.88 18.18 -4.69
C GLU A 192 17.75 16.65 -4.56
N LEU A 193 16.55 16.11 -4.80
CA LEU A 193 16.26 14.70 -4.55
C LEU A 193 16.62 13.79 -5.70
N LEU A 194 16.42 14.21 -6.95
CA LEU A 194 16.60 13.35 -8.11
C LEU A 194 18.01 12.72 -8.19
N PRO A 195 19.13 13.45 -7.89
CA PRO A 195 20.45 12.82 -7.85
C PRO A 195 20.59 11.70 -6.80
N LEU A 196 19.91 11.84 -5.65
CA LEU A 196 19.91 10.84 -4.58
C LEU A 196 19.06 9.62 -4.95
N MET A 197 17.92 9.85 -5.61
CA MET A 197 17.06 8.79 -6.13
C MET A 197 17.74 8.01 -7.27
N LEU A 198 18.46 8.69 -8.15
CA LEU A 198 19.24 8.07 -9.20
C LEU A 198 20.27 7.11 -8.62
N LYS A 199 21.02 7.56 -7.60
CA LYS A 199 21.98 6.70 -6.91
C LYS A 199 21.30 5.47 -6.32
N GLU A 200 20.15 5.63 -5.66
CA GLU A 200 19.40 4.50 -5.10
C GLU A 200 18.99 3.49 -6.17
N ALA A 201 18.40 3.98 -7.27
CA ALA A 201 17.96 3.11 -8.36
C ALA A 201 19.12 2.37 -9.04
N GLU A 202 20.28 3.00 -9.13
CA GLU A 202 21.51 2.38 -9.66
C GLU A 202 22.14 1.36 -8.71
N ASP A 203 21.99 1.57 -7.41
CA ASP A 203 22.47 0.66 -6.37
C ASP A 203 21.64 -0.64 -6.28
N ILE A 204 20.43 -0.69 -6.88
CA ILE A 204 19.69 -1.95 -7.03
C ILE A 204 20.41 -2.82 -8.05
N SER A 205 20.84 -3.99 -7.63
CA SER A 205 21.53 -4.95 -8.48
C SER A 205 20.63 -5.43 -9.64
N ASN A 206 21.24 -5.88 -10.73
CA ASN A 206 20.56 -6.49 -11.88
C ASN A 206 20.94 -7.97 -12.03
N ASP A 207 21.38 -8.60 -10.95
CA ASP A 207 21.95 -9.95 -10.94
C ASP A 207 20.91 -11.03 -10.61
N SER A 208 19.71 -10.65 -10.18
CA SER A 208 18.60 -11.56 -9.89
C SER A 208 17.31 -11.15 -10.60
N PRO A 209 16.42 -12.11 -10.92
CA PRO A 209 15.19 -11.81 -11.66
C PRO A 209 14.26 -10.80 -10.97
N ASP A 210 14.07 -10.91 -9.65
CA ASP A 210 13.25 -10.00 -8.85
C ASP A 210 13.80 -8.57 -8.87
N LYS A 211 15.10 -8.42 -8.57
CA LYS A 211 15.76 -7.10 -8.55
C LYS A 211 15.81 -6.45 -9.93
N ALA A 212 15.93 -7.25 -10.99
CA ALA A 212 15.87 -6.73 -12.36
C ALA A 212 14.51 -6.08 -12.65
N LEU A 213 13.40 -6.71 -12.20
CA LEU A 213 12.05 -6.18 -12.34
C LEU A 213 11.86 -4.92 -11.48
N GLU A 214 12.27 -4.98 -10.21
CA GLU A 214 12.21 -3.87 -9.26
C GLU A 214 12.98 -2.65 -9.75
N ARG A 215 14.22 -2.85 -10.21
CA ARG A 215 15.05 -1.79 -10.80
C ARG A 215 14.43 -1.19 -12.04
N GLY A 216 13.82 -2.01 -12.90
CA GLY A 216 13.11 -1.53 -14.08
C GLY A 216 11.95 -0.60 -13.71
N TYR A 217 11.23 -0.89 -12.63
CA TYR A 217 10.16 -0.05 -12.15
C TYR A 217 10.66 1.27 -11.56
N ASP A 218 11.71 1.25 -10.75
CA ASP A 218 12.31 2.47 -10.22
C ASP A 218 12.92 3.35 -11.33
N PHE A 219 13.54 2.77 -12.35
CA PHE A 219 14.00 3.53 -13.52
C PHE A 219 12.86 4.16 -14.31
N TRP A 220 11.71 3.49 -14.41
CA TRP A 220 10.52 4.12 -14.95
C TRP A 220 10.09 5.32 -14.09
N GLY A 221 10.09 5.18 -12.78
CA GLY A 221 9.81 6.27 -11.85
C GLY A 221 10.73 7.48 -12.05
N VAL A 222 12.03 7.24 -12.18
CA VAL A 222 13.04 8.28 -12.50
C VAL A 222 12.73 8.95 -13.84
N SER A 223 12.36 8.18 -14.87
CA SER A 223 11.98 8.72 -16.18
C SER A 223 10.80 9.68 -16.07
N GLU A 224 9.78 9.32 -15.30
CA GLU A 224 8.59 10.17 -15.12
C GLU A 224 8.91 11.43 -14.30
N LEU A 225 9.71 11.32 -13.23
CA LEU A 225 10.21 12.48 -12.47
C LEU A 225 11.02 13.45 -13.34
N ALA A 226 11.95 12.92 -14.14
CA ALA A 226 12.73 13.72 -15.09
C ALA A 226 11.83 14.44 -16.12
N GLY A 227 10.77 13.77 -16.57
CA GLY A 227 9.75 14.36 -17.44
C GLY A 227 9.04 15.56 -16.81
N LYS A 228 8.66 15.45 -15.52
CA LYS A 228 8.04 16.56 -14.77
C LYS A 228 8.98 17.75 -14.58
N MET A 229 10.28 17.52 -14.50
CA MET A 229 11.29 18.55 -14.44
C MET A 229 11.62 19.17 -15.83
N GLY A 230 11.07 18.65 -16.90
CA GLY A 230 11.40 19.06 -18.25
C GLY A 230 12.76 18.57 -18.77
N ASN A 231 13.42 17.65 -18.04
CA ASN A 231 14.70 17.06 -18.45
C ASN A 231 14.47 15.92 -19.45
N LYS A 232 14.41 16.28 -20.73
CA LYS A 232 14.08 15.34 -21.83
C LYS A 232 15.16 14.28 -22.05
N GLU A 233 16.42 14.61 -21.82
CA GLU A 233 17.54 13.69 -22.01
C GLU A 233 17.50 12.59 -20.96
N LEU A 234 17.41 12.97 -19.69
CA LEU A 234 17.30 12.03 -18.60
C LEU A 234 16.02 11.17 -18.70
N LYS A 235 14.88 11.79 -19.04
CA LYS A 235 13.64 11.05 -19.33
C LYS A 235 13.86 9.97 -20.39
N LYS A 236 14.48 10.30 -21.50
CA LYS A 236 14.74 9.35 -22.59
C LYS A 236 15.68 8.24 -22.14
N GLU A 237 16.76 8.58 -21.44
CA GLU A 237 17.73 7.61 -20.94
C GLU A 237 17.04 6.58 -20.04
N PHE A 238 16.36 7.05 -18.99
CA PHE A 238 15.74 6.15 -18.01
C PHE A 238 14.51 5.43 -18.55
N SER A 239 13.80 5.98 -19.52
CA SER A 239 12.76 5.26 -20.27
C SER A 239 13.34 4.08 -21.09
N LEU A 240 14.58 4.12 -21.49
CA LEU A 240 15.26 2.98 -22.11
C LEU A 240 15.74 1.98 -21.04
N ARG A 241 16.36 2.49 -19.99
CA ARG A 241 16.91 1.67 -18.89
C ARG A 241 15.80 0.95 -18.12
N SER A 242 14.60 1.51 -18.00
CA SER A 242 13.45 0.84 -17.40
C SER A 242 13.05 -0.46 -18.09
N LYS A 243 13.59 -0.73 -19.27
CA LYS A 243 13.36 -1.95 -20.05
C LYS A 243 14.50 -2.96 -19.99
N GLU A 244 15.56 -2.67 -19.22
CA GLU A 244 16.74 -3.55 -19.06
C GLU A 244 16.37 -4.92 -18.43
N TYR A 245 15.25 -5.03 -17.73
CA TYR A 245 14.73 -6.29 -17.19
C TYR A 245 14.25 -7.27 -18.28
N ARG A 246 13.90 -6.80 -19.49
CA ARG A 246 13.22 -7.60 -20.53
C ARG A 246 13.97 -8.88 -20.93
N PRO A 247 15.30 -8.89 -21.14
CA PRO A 247 16.04 -10.11 -21.42
C PRO A 247 15.92 -11.17 -20.30
N ILE A 248 15.99 -10.74 -19.04
CA ILE A 248 15.81 -11.64 -17.88
C ILE A 248 14.38 -12.17 -17.84
N TRP A 249 13.40 -11.31 -18.08
CA TRP A 249 11.99 -11.71 -18.13
C TRP A 249 11.75 -12.75 -19.24
N LEU A 250 12.31 -12.55 -20.44
CA LEU A 250 12.20 -13.49 -21.55
C LEU A 250 12.82 -14.86 -21.21
N GLN A 251 13.94 -14.84 -20.51
CA GLN A 251 14.66 -16.07 -20.15
C GLN A 251 13.96 -16.83 -19.00
N LYS A 252 13.46 -16.11 -17.99
CA LYS A 252 12.99 -16.72 -16.74
C LYS A 252 11.48 -16.93 -16.68
N PHE A 253 10.69 -16.00 -17.26
CA PHE A 253 9.25 -15.93 -17.02
C PHE A 253 8.40 -16.21 -18.25
N LYS A 254 8.95 -16.14 -19.48
CA LYS A 254 8.15 -16.27 -20.70
C LYS A 254 7.52 -17.66 -20.82
N ASP A 255 8.33 -18.69 -20.70
CA ASP A 255 7.96 -20.09 -20.98
C ASP A 255 7.98 -20.93 -19.69
N ILE A 256 7.19 -20.48 -18.68
CA ILE A 256 7.04 -21.23 -17.43
C ILE A 256 5.94 -22.27 -17.55
N GLY A 257 6.07 -23.37 -16.80
CA GLY A 257 5.15 -24.50 -16.82
C GLY A 257 4.87 -25.06 -15.42
N PRO A 258 4.07 -26.12 -15.31
CA PRO A 258 3.63 -26.69 -14.03
C PRO A 258 4.77 -27.07 -13.07
N THR A 259 5.98 -27.32 -13.60
CA THR A 259 7.18 -27.65 -12.82
C THR A 259 7.99 -26.43 -12.40
N SER A 260 7.59 -25.22 -12.82
CA SER A 260 8.25 -23.95 -12.53
C SER A 260 7.73 -23.31 -11.25
N ASP A 261 7.54 -24.11 -10.21
CA ASP A 261 6.98 -23.65 -8.93
C ASP A 261 8.12 -23.54 -7.92
N ILE A 262 8.84 -22.41 -8.00
CA ILE A 262 10.00 -22.12 -7.16
C ILE A 262 9.63 -20.99 -6.22
N MET A 263 9.84 -21.19 -4.93
CA MET A 263 9.64 -20.20 -3.88
C MET A 263 10.99 -19.85 -3.26
N HIS A 264 11.29 -18.56 -3.12
CA HIS A 264 12.56 -18.06 -2.54
C HIS A 264 13.81 -18.62 -3.19
N GLY A 265 13.73 -19.12 -4.41
CA GLY A 265 14.86 -19.66 -5.15
C GLY A 265 15.18 -18.83 -6.39
N ASP A 266 16.37 -19.02 -6.96
CA ASP A 266 16.79 -18.43 -8.23
C ASP A 266 16.68 -16.90 -8.33
N GLY A 267 16.86 -16.18 -7.20
CA GLY A 267 16.76 -14.73 -7.13
C GLY A 267 15.31 -14.23 -7.15
N LEU A 268 14.43 -14.92 -6.44
CA LEU A 268 13.05 -14.51 -6.20
C LEU A 268 12.85 -14.29 -4.70
N TYR A 269 12.74 -13.04 -4.26
CA TYR A 269 12.53 -12.69 -2.86
C TYR A 269 11.05 -12.77 -2.51
N GLU A 270 10.74 -13.57 -1.50
CA GLU A 270 9.39 -13.70 -0.94
C GLU A 270 8.28 -13.94 -1.98
N GLY A 271 8.59 -14.71 -3.02
CA GLY A 271 7.62 -15.01 -4.06
C GLY A 271 8.05 -16.15 -4.96
N THR A 272 7.14 -16.58 -5.81
CA THR A 272 7.37 -17.63 -6.81
C THR A 272 7.63 -17.02 -8.19
N ILE A 273 8.15 -17.85 -9.10
CA ILE A 273 8.31 -17.48 -10.50
C ILE A 273 6.95 -17.10 -11.15
N TRP A 274 5.86 -17.76 -10.73
CA TRP A 274 4.51 -17.46 -11.20
C TRP A 274 4.03 -16.07 -10.78
N GLN A 275 4.36 -15.64 -9.57
CA GLN A 275 3.98 -14.33 -9.03
C GLN A 275 4.79 -13.21 -9.69
N TYR A 276 6.12 -13.34 -9.70
CA TYR A 276 7.02 -12.33 -10.27
C TYR A 276 6.87 -12.17 -11.78
N ARG A 277 6.40 -13.17 -12.51
CA ARG A 277 6.06 -13.06 -13.93
C ARG A 277 5.19 -11.85 -14.23
N TRP A 278 4.28 -11.52 -13.34
CA TRP A 278 3.30 -10.46 -13.49
C TRP A 278 3.74 -9.13 -12.89
N PHE A 279 4.87 -9.09 -12.21
CA PHE A 279 5.37 -7.87 -11.56
C PHE A 279 6.06 -6.93 -12.57
N VAL A 280 5.30 -6.42 -13.53
CA VAL A 280 5.72 -5.41 -14.51
C VAL A 280 4.59 -4.38 -14.68
N PRO A 281 4.16 -3.69 -13.61
CA PRO A 281 2.96 -2.83 -13.66
C PRO A 281 3.12 -1.64 -14.61
N HIS A 282 4.34 -1.13 -14.78
CA HIS A 282 4.66 0.02 -15.64
C HIS A 282 4.78 -0.33 -17.13
N ASP A 283 4.89 -1.59 -17.50
CA ASP A 283 5.17 -2.04 -18.89
C ASP A 283 4.34 -3.28 -19.29
N PHE A 284 3.13 -3.42 -18.73
CA PHE A 284 2.29 -4.62 -18.93
C PHE A 284 1.86 -4.81 -20.40
N ASP A 285 1.76 -3.73 -21.18
CA ASP A 285 1.50 -3.82 -22.63
C ASP A 285 2.60 -4.57 -23.36
N TRP A 286 3.86 -4.42 -22.93
CA TRP A 286 4.97 -5.20 -23.49
C TRP A 286 4.83 -6.70 -23.15
N VAL A 287 4.38 -7.04 -21.95
CA VAL A 287 4.09 -8.43 -21.56
C VAL A 287 3.01 -9.02 -22.47
N ILE A 288 1.92 -8.26 -22.72
CA ILE A 288 0.83 -8.68 -23.60
C ILE A 288 1.37 -8.92 -25.02
N ALA A 289 2.15 -7.99 -25.56
CA ALA A 289 2.74 -8.12 -26.89
C ALA A 289 3.71 -9.31 -26.97
N THR A 290 4.53 -9.52 -25.95
CA THR A 290 5.53 -10.61 -25.88
C THR A 290 4.90 -11.98 -25.80
N LEU A 291 3.81 -12.12 -25.07
CA LEU A 291 3.03 -13.37 -24.98
C LEU A 291 2.11 -13.58 -26.19
N GLY A 292 1.95 -12.56 -27.03
CA GLY A 292 1.34 -12.63 -28.37
C GLY A 292 -0.06 -12.04 -28.49
N SER A 293 -0.88 -12.03 -27.46
CA SER A 293 -2.21 -11.39 -27.51
C SER A 293 -2.86 -11.26 -26.13
N LYS A 294 -3.78 -10.29 -26.00
CA LYS A 294 -4.66 -10.17 -24.80
C LYS A 294 -5.39 -11.48 -24.48
N LYS A 295 -5.86 -12.22 -25.51
CA LYS A 295 -6.56 -13.50 -25.32
C LYS A 295 -5.65 -14.56 -24.70
N LYS A 296 -4.39 -14.64 -25.12
CA LYS A 296 -3.42 -15.58 -24.55
C LYS A 296 -3.08 -15.23 -23.10
N VAL A 297 -2.80 -13.94 -22.83
CA VAL A 297 -2.53 -13.46 -21.46
C VAL A 297 -3.73 -13.73 -20.54
N LEU A 298 -4.95 -13.50 -21.04
CA LEU A 298 -6.18 -13.81 -20.31
C LEU A 298 -6.23 -15.31 -19.91
N SER A 299 -5.93 -16.19 -20.85
CA SER A 299 -5.90 -17.63 -20.58
C SER A 299 -4.81 -18.03 -19.57
N GLU A 300 -3.66 -17.36 -19.60
CA GLU A 300 -2.56 -17.63 -18.66
C GLU A 300 -2.85 -17.06 -17.26
N LEU A 301 -3.54 -15.93 -17.15
CA LEU A 301 -4.05 -15.44 -15.87
C LEU A 301 -5.16 -16.35 -15.31
N ASP A 302 -6.06 -16.84 -16.17
CA ASP A 302 -7.07 -17.84 -15.75
C ASP A 302 -6.39 -19.08 -15.18
N TYR A 303 -5.38 -19.61 -15.88
CA TYR A 303 -4.59 -20.74 -15.39
C TYR A 303 -3.93 -20.45 -14.04
N PHE A 304 -3.35 -19.27 -13.86
CA PHE A 304 -2.69 -18.85 -12.62
C PHE A 304 -3.65 -18.92 -11.43
N PHE A 305 -4.86 -18.37 -11.57
CA PHE A 305 -5.84 -18.39 -10.48
C PHE A 305 -6.53 -19.74 -10.30
N GLU A 306 -6.87 -20.44 -11.39
CA GLU A 306 -7.53 -21.76 -11.34
C GLU A 306 -6.65 -22.85 -10.74
N ASN A 307 -5.32 -22.68 -10.81
CA ASN A 307 -4.35 -23.60 -10.20
C ASN A 307 -3.85 -23.13 -8.83
N ASN A 308 -4.49 -22.11 -8.23
CA ASN A 308 -4.13 -21.56 -6.92
C ASN A 308 -2.64 -21.17 -6.80
N LEU A 309 -2.08 -20.58 -7.86
CA LEU A 309 -0.70 -20.09 -7.90
C LEU A 309 -0.56 -18.68 -7.31
N PHE A 310 -1.68 -18.00 -7.15
CA PHE A 310 -1.79 -16.72 -6.43
C PHE A 310 -1.51 -16.91 -4.94
N ASN A 311 -0.75 -15.99 -4.34
CA ASN A 311 -0.45 -16.03 -2.92
C ASN A 311 -0.72 -14.68 -2.26
N MET A 312 -1.80 -14.59 -1.51
CA MET A 312 -2.12 -13.40 -0.73
C MET A 312 -1.30 -13.30 0.58
N GLY A 313 -0.45 -14.28 0.89
CA GLY A 313 0.41 -14.27 2.07
C GLY A 313 1.55 -13.26 1.97
N ASN A 314 1.87 -12.76 0.76
CA ASN A 314 2.91 -11.77 0.52
C ASN A 314 2.61 -10.87 -0.69
N GLN A 315 3.39 -9.80 -0.93
CA GLN A 315 3.06 -8.68 -1.81
C GLN A 315 3.37 -8.85 -3.31
N PRO A 316 4.25 -9.73 -3.81
CA PRO A 316 4.68 -9.68 -5.21
C PRO A 316 3.57 -9.74 -6.24
N ASP A 317 2.43 -10.35 -5.93
CA ASP A 317 1.32 -10.55 -6.86
C ASP A 317 -0.03 -9.93 -6.43
N ILE A 318 -0.08 -9.13 -5.36
CA ILE A 318 -1.34 -8.55 -4.86
C ILE A 318 -2.06 -7.63 -5.87
N HIS A 319 -1.37 -7.15 -6.90
CA HIS A 319 -1.94 -6.38 -8.01
C HIS A 319 -2.52 -7.27 -9.12
N VAL A 320 -2.12 -8.55 -9.19
CA VAL A 320 -2.45 -9.45 -10.31
C VAL A 320 -3.96 -9.67 -10.50
N PRO A 321 -4.81 -9.72 -9.45
CA PRO A 321 -6.26 -9.80 -9.62
C PRO A 321 -6.86 -8.66 -10.46
N PHE A 322 -6.16 -7.52 -10.56
CA PHE A 322 -6.60 -6.34 -11.30
C PHE A 322 -6.06 -6.26 -12.74
N LEU A 323 -5.14 -7.13 -13.13
CA LEU A 323 -4.59 -7.13 -14.49
C LEU A 323 -5.64 -7.47 -15.58
N TYR A 324 -6.75 -8.08 -15.21
CA TYR A 324 -7.87 -8.31 -16.12
C TYR A 324 -8.46 -7.02 -16.71
N TYR A 325 -8.27 -5.86 -16.04
CA TYR A 325 -8.67 -4.56 -16.60
C TYR A 325 -7.90 -4.21 -17.86
N TYR A 326 -6.58 -4.45 -17.90
CA TYR A 326 -5.74 -4.24 -19.09
C TYR A 326 -6.17 -5.12 -20.28
N LEU A 327 -6.79 -6.27 -19.97
CA LEU A 327 -7.23 -7.24 -20.97
C LEU A 327 -8.67 -7.00 -21.43
N GLY A 328 -9.34 -5.97 -20.89
CA GLY A 328 -10.74 -5.66 -21.17
C GLY A 328 -11.72 -6.67 -20.58
N ALA A 329 -11.36 -7.31 -19.47
CA ALA A 329 -12.17 -8.31 -18.78
C ALA A 329 -12.45 -7.97 -17.29
N PRO A 330 -12.91 -6.75 -16.96
CA PRO A 330 -13.09 -6.30 -15.58
C PRO A 330 -14.02 -7.19 -14.74
N TRP A 331 -14.97 -7.87 -15.36
CA TRP A 331 -15.87 -8.79 -14.66
C TRP A 331 -15.14 -9.96 -13.97
N LYS A 332 -13.98 -10.38 -14.50
CA LYS A 332 -13.15 -11.42 -13.86
C LYS A 332 -12.54 -10.91 -12.55
N THR A 333 -12.02 -9.69 -12.56
CA THR A 333 -11.57 -9.01 -11.33
C THR A 333 -12.70 -8.90 -10.30
N GLN A 334 -13.88 -8.45 -10.72
CA GLN A 334 -15.04 -8.26 -9.81
C GLN A 334 -15.39 -9.54 -9.07
N LYS A 335 -15.44 -10.67 -9.77
CA LYS A 335 -15.66 -12.00 -9.18
C LYS A 335 -14.51 -12.41 -8.26
N LEU A 336 -13.29 -12.35 -8.77
CA LEU A 336 -12.11 -12.85 -8.08
C LEU A 336 -11.83 -12.06 -6.78
N VAL A 337 -11.85 -10.73 -6.84
CA VAL A 337 -11.63 -9.87 -5.67
C VAL A 337 -12.68 -10.11 -4.60
N ARG A 338 -13.96 -10.25 -5.00
CA ARG A 338 -15.02 -10.59 -4.05
C ARG A 338 -14.77 -11.95 -3.37
N GLN A 339 -14.33 -12.95 -4.12
CA GLN A 339 -13.96 -14.27 -3.57
C GLN A 339 -12.82 -14.14 -2.55
N ILE A 340 -11.73 -13.44 -2.90
CA ILE A 340 -10.59 -13.20 -2.01
C ILE A 340 -11.02 -12.49 -0.70
N LEU A 341 -11.93 -11.52 -0.80
CA LEU A 341 -12.39 -10.74 0.35
C LEU A 341 -13.30 -11.52 1.29
N LEU A 342 -14.21 -12.37 0.75
CA LEU A 342 -15.36 -12.85 1.51
C LEU A 342 -15.44 -14.37 1.64
N GLU A 343 -14.84 -15.14 0.70
CA GLU A 343 -15.04 -16.57 0.61
C GLU A 343 -13.81 -17.35 1.07
N PRO A 344 -13.96 -18.60 1.52
CA PRO A 344 -12.82 -19.49 1.71
C PRO A 344 -12.11 -19.73 0.38
N THR A 345 -10.79 -19.64 0.40
CA THR A 345 -9.90 -19.88 -0.74
C THR A 345 -8.94 -21.03 -0.42
N THR A 346 -8.39 -21.65 -1.46
CA THR A 346 -7.37 -22.71 -1.33
C THR A 346 -6.01 -22.06 -1.57
N ASN A 347 -5.13 -22.14 -0.57
CA ASN A 347 -3.82 -21.51 -0.59
C ASN A 347 -2.74 -22.55 -0.33
N TYR A 348 -1.73 -22.60 -1.19
CA TYR A 348 -0.60 -23.54 -1.10
C TYR A 348 0.66 -22.90 -0.54
N TYR A 349 0.65 -21.56 -0.38
CA TYR A 349 1.83 -20.79 0.00
C TYR A 349 1.58 -19.98 1.26
N GLY A 350 2.55 -19.98 2.18
CA GLY A 350 2.73 -18.99 3.21
C GLY A 350 3.61 -17.83 2.72
N THR A 351 4.10 -17.02 3.64
CA THR A 351 5.02 -15.93 3.32
C THR A 351 6.36 -16.44 2.77
N HIS A 352 6.87 -17.53 3.30
CA HIS A 352 8.23 -18.01 3.02
C HIS A 352 8.30 -19.39 2.38
N GLU A 353 7.23 -20.17 2.41
CA GLU A 353 7.28 -21.55 1.95
C GLU A 353 5.99 -22.04 1.29
N LYS A 354 6.12 -23.11 0.53
CA LYS A 354 5.00 -23.89 0.03
C LYS A 354 4.63 -24.97 1.05
N TRP A 355 3.35 -25.09 1.34
CA TRP A 355 2.86 -26.10 2.27
C TRP A 355 2.59 -27.43 1.56
N GLU A 356 2.88 -28.55 2.23
CA GLU A 356 2.53 -29.91 1.74
C GLU A 356 1.01 -30.10 1.61
N LYS A 357 0.24 -29.50 2.52
CA LYS A 357 -1.23 -29.50 2.50
C LYS A 357 -1.74 -28.08 2.40
N PRO A 358 -2.65 -27.80 1.47
CA PRO A 358 -3.18 -26.46 1.32
C PRO A 358 -3.94 -26.02 2.58
N TYR A 359 -3.85 -24.74 2.88
CA TYR A 359 -4.78 -24.09 3.77
C TYR A 359 -6.07 -23.76 3.01
N ILE A 360 -7.22 -24.17 3.56
CA ILE A 360 -8.54 -23.84 3.01
C ILE A 360 -9.28 -23.00 4.03
N GLY A 361 -9.54 -21.73 3.71
CA GLY A 361 -10.18 -20.79 4.62
C GLY A 361 -10.23 -19.38 4.06
N LYS A 362 -10.80 -18.47 4.85
CA LYS A 362 -10.81 -17.04 4.50
C LYS A 362 -9.40 -16.47 4.67
N ILE A 363 -8.98 -15.66 3.71
CA ILE A 363 -7.71 -14.92 3.79
C ILE A 363 -7.80 -13.86 4.88
N PHE A 364 -8.90 -13.10 4.91
CA PHE A 364 -9.19 -12.11 5.93
C PHE A 364 -10.32 -12.62 6.84
N ASN A 365 -10.08 -12.64 8.14
CA ASN A 365 -11.04 -13.15 9.10
C ASN A 365 -11.08 -12.30 10.39
N THR A 366 -12.05 -12.55 11.26
CA THR A 366 -12.26 -11.83 12.51
C THR A 366 -11.67 -12.55 13.74
N THR A 367 -10.89 -13.61 13.54
CA THR A 367 -10.15 -14.28 14.61
C THR A 367 -9.01 -13.39 15.12
N PRO A 368 -8.44 -13.67 16.30
CA PRO A 368 -7.28 -12.92 16.80
C PRO A 368 -6.08 -12.90 15.85
N GLN A 369 -5.90 -13.91 14.99
CA GLN A 369 -4.88 -13.95 13.96
C GLN A 369 -5.19 -12.98 12.81
N GLY A 370 -6.47 -12.74 12.50
CA GLY A 370 -6.94 -11.78 11.52
C GLY A 370 -6.71 -12.15 10.05
N TYR A 371 -5.76 -13.02 9.76
CA TYR A 371 -5.26 -13.32 8.42
C TYR A 371 -5.11 -14.82 8.17
N LEU A 372 -4.82 -15.17 6.91
CA LEU A 372 -4.35 -16.48 6.49
C LEU A 372 -3.15 -16.92 7.36
N LYS A 373 -3.00 -18.23 7.56
CA LYS A 373 -1.82 -18.80 8.24
C LYS A 373 -0.51 -18.27 7.60
N GLU A 374 0.42 -17.82 8.43
CA GLU A 374 1.73 -17.29 8.03
C GLU A 374 1.66 -16.04 7.10
N MET A 375 0.53 -15.37 7.04
CA MET A 375 0.40 -14.09 6.36
C MET A 375 0.77 -12.97 7.33
N ASP A 376 1.71 -12.12 6.91
CA ASP A 376 2.03 -10.87 7.57
C ASP A 376 1.18 -9.72 7.01
N ASP A 377 1.00 -8.65 7.79
CA ASP A 377 0.29 -7.46 7.33
C ASP A 377 1.20 -6.47 6.59
N ASP A 378 2.51 -6.67 6.73
CA ASP A 378 3.57 -5.92 6.07
C ASP A 378 3.38 -4.40 6.20
N ALA A 379 3.44 -3.99 7.46
CA ALA A 379 3.25 -2.59 7.86
C ALA A 379 1.92 -1.97 7.38
N GLY A 380 0.87 -2.78 7.24
CA GLY A 380 -0.46 -2.34 6.82
C GLY A 380 -0.73 -2.42 5.32
N THR A 381 0.17 -3.02 4.53
CA THR A 381 0.00 -3.18 3.07
C THR A 381 -1.17 -4.09 2.73
N MET A 382 -1.24 -5.26 3.39
CA MET A 382 -2.30 -6.24 3.14
C MET A 382 -3.64 -5.77 3.68
N SER A 383 -3.64 -5.08 4.82
CA SER A 383 -4.80 -4.36 5.33
C SER A 383 -5.31 -3.30 4.35
N SER A 384 -4.40 -2.52 3.76
CA SER A 384 -4.74 -1.50 2.76
C SER A 384 -5.30 -2.10 1.48
N TRP A 385 -4.79 -3.28 1.07
CA TRP A 385 -5.35 -4.03 -0.05
C TRP A 385 -6.82 -4.41 0.23
N PHE A 386 -7.10 -4.92 1.44
CA PHE A 386 -8.48 -5.23 1.84
C PHE A 386 -9.36 -3.98 1.81
N VAL A 387 -8.92 -2.88 2.42
CA VAL A 387 -9.69 -1.62 2.48
C VAL A 387 -10.00 -1.12 1.08
N LEU A 388 -8.98 -0.93 0.23
CA LEU A 388 -9.16 -0.44 -1.14
C LEU A 388 -10.05 -1.35 -1.97
N SER A 389 -9.79 -2.66 -1.93
CA SER A 389 -10.56 -3.64 -2.70
C SER A 389 -12.03 -3.70 -2.25
N SER A 390 -12.28 -3.61 -0.94
CA SER A 390 -13.64 -3.67 -0.39
C SER A 390 -14.48 -2.44 -0.69
N ILE A 391 -13.87 -1.25 -0.78
CA ILE A 391 -14.55 -0.02 -1.20
C ILE A 391 -14.68 0.12 -2.71
N GLY A 392 -14.08 -0.79 -3.48
CA GLY A 392 -14.18 -0.82 -4.94
C GLY A 392 -13.21 0.10 -5.68
N LEU A 393 -12.09 0.45 -5.08
CA LEU A 393 -11.01 1.24 -5.69
C LEU A 393 -9.69 0.48 -5.58
N PHE A 394 -8.83 0.54 -6.61
CA PHE A 394 -7.52 -0.08 -6.54
C PHE A 394 -6.47 0.57 -7.46
N PRO A 395 -5.31 0.99 -6.95
CA PRO A 395 -4.21 1.50 -7.76
C PRO A 395 -3.40 0.31 -8.33
N VAL A 396 -3.41 0.11 -9.64
CA VAL A 396 -2.66 -1.01 -10.23
C VAL A 396 -1.19 -0.69 -10.41
N CYS A 397 -0.88 0.56 -10.71
CA CYS A 397 0.47 1.04 -10.92
C CYS A 397 0.68 2.33 -10.11
N PRO A 398 1.15 2.25 -8.85
CA PRO A 398 1.55 3.43 -8.09
C PRO A 398 2.52 4.31 -8.90
N GLY A 399 2.37 5.63 -8.78
CA GLY A 399 3.03 6.59 -9.67
C GLY A 399 2.17 7.04 -10.85
N ILE A 400 1.03 6.38 -11.08
CA ILE A 400 -0.02 6.83 -12.00
C ILE A 400 -1.27 7.17 -11.15
N PRO A 401 -1.81 8.40 -11.17
CA PRO A 401 -2.82 8.85 -10.24
C PRO A 401 -4.24 8.39 -10.66
N TYR A 402 -4.39 7.10 -10.94
CA TYR A 402 -5.66 6.47 -11.30
C TYR A 402 -5.97 5.26 -10.44
N TYR A 403 -7.27 5.05 -10.22
CA TYR A 403 -7.81 3.93 -9.47
C TYR A 403 -8.81 3.16 -10.33
N TRP A 404 -8.63 1.85 -10.45
CA TRP A 404 -9.64 0.98 -11.05
C TRP A 404 -10.91 0.97 -10.22
N ILE A 405 -12.07 0.99 -10.88
CA ILE A 405 -13.37 0.82 -10.26
C ILE A 405 -13.68 -0.66 -10.22
N ASN A 406 -13.83 -1.22 -9.02
CA ASN A 406 -14.34 -2.57 -8.80
C ASN A 406 -15.72 -2.52 -8.13
N ALA A 407 -16.43 -3.65 -8.05
CA ALA A 407 -17.68 -3.72 -7.33
C ALA A 407 -17.42 -3.74 -5.82
N PRO A 408 -17.83 -2.72 -5.05
CA PRO A 408 -17.69 -2.72 -3.60
C PRO A 408 -18.43 -3.89 -2.95
N VAL A 409 -17.96 -4.33 -1.79
CA VAL A 409 -18.68 -5.33 -0.98
C VAL A 409 -19.76 -4.69 -0.10
N PHE A 410 -19.70 -3.38 0.11
CA PHE A 410 -20.65 -2.55 0.86
C PHE A 410 -21.78 -2.01 -0.02
N ASP A 411 -22.86 -1.55 0.62
CA ASP A 411 -24.01 -0.93 -0.08
C ASP A 411 -23.76 0.54 -0.36
N THR A 412 -23.09 1.24 0.57
CA THR A 412 -22.62 2.61 0.41
C THR A 412 -21.22 2.74 0.97
N VAL A 413 -20.38 3.51 0.28
CA VAL A 413 -19.06 3.95 0.77
C VAL A 413 -19.02 5.47 0.67
N THR A 414 -18.68 6.15 1.77
CA THR A 414 -18.46 7.60 1.79
C THR A 414 -17.00 7.86 2.16
N LEU A 415 -16.28 8.53 1.27
CA LEU A 415 -14.93 9.04 1.51
C LEU A 415 -15.05 10.53 1.87
N HIS A 416 -14.27 10.98 2.86
CA HIS A 416 -14.17 12.38 3.26
C HIS A 416 -12.78 12.92 2.92
N PRO A 417 -12.47 13.21 1.63
CA PRO A 417 -11.13 13.66 1.21
C PRO A 417 -10.68 14.95 1.92
N THR A 418 -11.65 15.80 2.26
CA THR A 418 -11.46 17.01 3.07
C THR A 418 -12.68 17.19 3.98
N SER A 419 -12.57 18.09 4.95
CA SER A 419 -13.70 18.41 5.85
C SER A 419 -14.93 19.01 5.13
N GLN A 420 -14.80 19.39 3.85
CA GLN A 420 -15.84 20.07 3.08
C GLN A 420 -16.34 19.25 1.88
N GLN A 421 -15.68 18.13 1.57
CA GLN A 421 -15.98 17.34 0.39
C GLN A 421 -16.22 15.89 0.76
N GLU A 422 -17.23 15.32 0.13
CA GLU A 422 -17.56 13.89 0.22
C GLU A 422 -17.55 13.29 -1.18
N PHE A 423 -16.98 12.09 -1.30
CA PHE A 423 -17.12 11.26 -2.48
C PHE A 423 -17.87 10.00 -2.10
N LYS A 424 -19.08 9.81 -2.68
CA LYS A 424 -19.95 8.69 -2.34
C LYS A 424 -19.98 7.65 -3.45
N ILE A 425 -19.90 6.39 -3.06
CA ILE A 425 -20.09 5.26 -3.97
C ILE A 425 -21.39 4.55 -3.53
N HIS A 426 -22.43 4.67 -4.35
CA HIS A 426 -23.71 4.00 -4.16
C HIS A 426 -23.77 2.71 -4.97
N VAL A 427 -24.08 1.61 -4.32
CA VAL A 427 -24.13 0.29 -4.95
C VAL A 427 -25.57 -0.19 -5.03
N ASN A 428 -26.18 -0.12 -6.22
CA ASN A 428 -27.49 -0.68 -6.48
C ASN A 428 -27.34 -2.19 -6.73
N ARG A 429 -27.50 -2.98 -5.67
CA ARG A 429 -27.38 -4.45 -5.67
C ARG A 429 -28.76 -5.04 -5.33
N PRO A 430 -29.55 -5.47 -6.33
CA PRO A 430 -30.89 -6.04 -6.09
C PRO A 430 -30.91 -7.28 -5.20
N ASP A 431 -29.87 -8.11 -5.25
CA ASP A 431 -29.64 -9.23 -4.34
C ASP A 431 -28.13 -9.54 -4.22
N ALA A 432 -27.78 -10.45 -3.28
CA ALA A 432 -26.38 -10.78 -2.95
C ALA A 432 -25.58 -11.39 -4.13
N GLU A 433 -26.24 -11.99 -5.13
CA GLU A 433 -25.60 -12.58 -6.30
C GLU A 433 -25.28 -11.53 -7.38
N CYS A 434 -25.79 -10.31 -7.25
CA CYS A 434 -25.48 -9.20 -8.14
C CYS A 434 -24.10 -8.64 -7.82
N ILE A 435 -23.08 -9.19 -8.46
CA ILE A 435 -21.67 -8.88 -8.19
C ILE A 435 -20.96 -8.19 -9.37
N TYR A 436 -21.60 -8.13 -10.54
CA TYR A 436 -21.00 -7.58 -11.76
C TYR A 436 -21.56 -6.21 -12.11
N ILE A 437 -20.68 -5.25 -12.32
CA ILE A 437 -21.05 -3.89 -12.74
C ILE A 437 -21.69 -3.94 -14.12
N GLN A 438 -22.96 -3.51 -14.19
CA GLN A 438 -23.72 -3.36 -15.43
C GLN A 438 -23.57 -1.94 -15.98
N LYS A 439 -23.53 -0.95 -15.09
CA LYS A 439 -23.44 0.46 -15.44
C LYS A 439 -22.78 1.24 -14.30
N ALA A 440 -21.98 2.23 -14.67
CA ALA A 440 -21.43 3.21 -13.74
C ALA A 440 -21.89 4.62 -14.15
N ILE A 441 -22.21 5.45 -13.17
CA ILE A 441 -22.66 6.83 -13.34
C ILE A 441 -21.85 7.70 -12.39
N LEU A 442 -21.06 8.63 -12.92
CA LEU A 442 -20.29 9.59 -12.12
C LEU A 442 -20.95 10.97 -12.24
N ASN A 443 -21.38 11.56 -11.14
CA ASN A 443 -22.00 12.88 -11.08
C ASN A 443 -23.16 13.04 -12.10
N GLY A 444 -24.03 12.02 -12.17
CA GLY A 444 -25.18 11.99 -13.07
C GLY A 444 -24.86 11.66 -14.54
N LYS A 445 -23.60 11.43 -14.90
CA LYS A 445 -23.19 11.09 -16.26
C LYS A 445 -22.73 9.64 -16.36
N VAL A 446 -23.16 8.94 -17.42
CA VAL A 446 -22.72 7.55 -17.67
C VAL A 446 -21.21 7.51 -17.85
N LEU A 447 -20.56 6.63 -17.09
CA LEU A 447 -19.13 6.41 -17.11
C LEU A 447 -18.80 5.14 -17.91
N ASN A 448 -18.18 5.32 -19.08
CA ASN A 448 -17.86 4.22 -20.01
C ASN A 448 -16.44 3.66 -19.82
N ARG A 449 -15.71 4.12 -18.80
CA ARG A 449 -14.39 3.65 -18.41
C ARG A 449 -14.45 2.97 -17.04
N SER A 450 -13.45 2.16 -16.75
CA SER A 450 -13.35 1.38 -15.51
C SER A 450 -12.40 1.99 -14.47
N TRP A 451 -12.12 3.28 -14.55
CA TRP A 451 -11.19 3.97 -13.66
C TRP A 451 -11.64 5.39 -13.32
N LEU A 452 -11.16 5.90 -12.20
CA LEU A 452 -11.24 7.29 -11.75
C LEU A 452 -9.85 7.87 -11.61
N SER A 453 -9.69 9.15 -11.88
CA SER A 453 -8.49 9.87 -11.47
C SER A 453 -8.54 10.18 -9.97
N TYR A 454 -7.35 10.36 -9.38
CA TYR A 454 -7.23 10.84 -8.02
C TYR A 454 -8.00 12.15 -7.80
N ASP A 455 -7.88 13.09 -8.74
CA ASP A 455 -8.54 14.40 -8.67
C ASP A 455 -10.08 14.28 -8.66
N GLU A 456 -10.66 13.35 -9.43
CA GLU A 456 -12.12 13.11 -9.41
C GLU A 456 -12.60 12.62 -8.05
N ILE A 457 -11.82 11.80 -7.37
CA ILE A 457 -12.13 11.34 -6.01
C ILE A 457 -12.02 12.52 -5.02
N MET A 458 -10.94 13.29 -5.11
CA MET A 458 -10.65 14.38 -4.18
C MET A 458 -11.57 15.60 -4.36
N GLN A 459 -12.15 15.80 -5.54
CA GLN A 459 -13.14 16.85 -5.79
C GLN A 459 -14.50 16.54 -5.17
N GLY A 460 -14.73 15.30 -4.74
CA GLY A 460 -16.02 14.87 -4.22
C GLY A 460 -17.04 14.58 -5.33
N GLY A 461 -18.21 14.13 -4.94
CA GLY A 461 -19.30 13.77 -5.85
C GLY A 461 -19.85 12.37 -5.62
N ASP A 462 -20.59 11.86 -6.60
CA ASP A 462 -21.32 10.61 -6.49
C ASP A 462 -20.96 9.65 -7.63
N LEU A 463 -20.53 8.44 -7.28
CA LEU A 463 -20.41 7.30 -8.19
C LEU A 463 -21.53 6.30 -7.89
N THR A 464 -22.44 6.09 -8.82
CA THR A 464 -23.48 5.06 -8.72
C THR A 464 -23.10 3.85 -9.57
N LEU A 465 -23.10 2.68 -8.96
CA LEU A 465 -22.82 1.40 -9.62
C LEU A 465 -24.10 0.55 -9.61
N GLU A 466 -24.60 0.22 -10.80
CA GLU A 466 -25.71 -0.73 -10.97
C GLU A 466 -25.13 -2.13 -11.16
N LEU A 467 -25.44 -3.05 -10.25
CA LEU A 467 -24.92 -4.41 -10.29
C LEU A 467 -25.95 -5.43 -10.81
N GLY A 468 -25.45 -6.49 -11.42
CA GLY A 468 -26.27 -7.61 -11.91
C GLY A 468 -25.58 -8.97 -11.70
N LYS A 469 -26.36 -10.05 -11.93
CA LYS A 469 -25.91 -11.45 -11.72
C LYS A 469 -24.98 -11.96 -12.83
N LEU A 470 -25.11 -11.42 -14.02
CA LEU A 470 -24.36 -11.90 -15.19
C LEU A 470 -23.20 -10.95 -15.50
N PRO A 471 -22.04 -11.49 -15.91
CA PRO A 471 -20.89 -10.70 -16.34
C PRO A 471 -21.26 -9.73 -17.48
N ASN A 472 -21.01 -8.43 -17.30
CA ASN A 472 -21.10 -7.48 -18.38
C ASN A 472 -19.74 -7.39 -19.11
N LYS A 473 -19.69 -7.90 -20.33
CA LYS A 473 -18.47 -7.93 -21.16
C LYS A 473 -18.25 -6.64 -21.95
N HIS A 474 -19.14 -5.67 -21.83
CA HIS A 474 -19.09 -4.41 -22.57
C HIS A 474 -18.68 -3.22 -21.71
N TRP A 475 -18.93 -3.27 -20.40
CA TRP A 475 -18.53 -2.20 -19.49
C TRP A 475 -17.03 -2.24 -19.21
N GLY A 476 -16.39 -1.07 -19.24
CA GLY A 476 -15.03 -0.87 -18.76
C GLY A 476 -13.91 -1.53 -19.58
N HIS A 477 -14.18 -1.96 -20.83
CA HIS A 477 -13.15 -2.52 -21.70
C HIS A 477 -12.29 -1.49 -22.42
N ASN A 478 -12.59 -0.20 -22.27
CA ASN A 478 -11.74 0.87 -22.79
C ASN A 478 -10.53 1.07 -21.87
N THR A 479 -9.33 0.80 -22.38
CA THR A 479 -8.05 0.88 -21.68
C THR A 479 -7.16 2.00 -22.20
N ASP A 480 -7.70 3.01 -22.90
CA ASP A 480 -6.93 4.02 -23.66
C ASP A 480 -6.09 4.98 -22.77
N PHE A 481 -6.36 5.06 -21.46
CA PHE A 481 -5.60 5.94 -20.54
C PHE A 481 -4.15 5.48 -20.29
N ILE A 482 -3.81 4.23 -20.58
CA ILE A 482 -2.48 3.67 -20.35
C ILE A 482 -1.48 4.12 -21.42
N LYS A 483 -1.97 4.77 -22.49
CA LYS A 483 -1.18 5.16 -23.65
C LYS A 483 -0.69 6.61 -23.62
N SER A 484 -0.96 7.36 -22.56
CA SER A 484 -0.59 8.77 -22.45
C SER A 484 0.73 8.99 -21.73
#